data_aea0e30b186f279110a1342a840d5ed2
#
_entry.id   aea0e30b186f279110a1342a840d5ed2
#
_cell.length_a   1.000
_cell.length_b   1.000
_cell.length_c   1.000
_cell.angle_alpha   90.00
_cell.angle_beta   90.00
_cell.angle_gamma   90.00
#
_symmetry.space_group_name_H-M   'P 1'
#
loop_
_entity.id
_entity.type
_entity.pdbx_description
1 polymer ?
#
loop_
_entity_poly.entity_id
_entity_poly.type
_entity_poly.pdbx_seq_one_letter_code
_entity_poly.pdbx_strand_id
1 'polypeptide(L)'
;MFIKSIELNQFRNYENLNLQFDNGTNILYGDNAQGKTNVLEAVCVSGTTKSHRGSKDKEMIRFGMEESHIKTVVEKKNMEYQIDIHMKRHKTKGIAVNKIPLKKASELFGILNIVLFSPEDLNIIKNGPSERRRFLDSELCQLDK
;
A
#
# COMPACT_ATOMS: atom_id res chain seq x y z
N MET A 1 -1.17 6.44 15.57
CA MET A 1 -0.46 5.89 14.38
C MET A 1 -0.90 6.66 13.17
N PHE A 2 0.02 7.21 12.39
CA PHE A 2 -0.28 7.91 11.15
C PHE A 2 0.91 7.82 10.19
N ILE A 3 0.65 8.05 8.91
CA ILE A 3 1.68 8.11 7.87
C ILE A 3 2.25 9.52 7.86
N LYS A 4 3.57 9.66 8.02
CA LYS A 4 4.28 10.95 7.92
C LYS A 4 4.57 11.31 6.48
N SER A 5 5.02 10.34 5.69
CA SER A 5 5.35 10.57 4.29
C SER A 5 5.21 9.32 3.45
N ILE A 6 5.02 9.54 2.15
CA ILE A 6 5.13 8.50 1.12
C ILE A 6 5.96 9.01 -0.04
N GLU A 7 6.91 8.21 -0.47
CA GLU A 7 7.71 8.44 -1.66
C GLU A 7 7.43 7.30 -2.66
N LEU A 8 7.10 7.67 -3.88
CA LEU A 8 6.84 6.74 -4.98
C LEU A 8 7.87 6.98 -6.08
N ASN A 9 8.46 5.91 -6.56
CA ASN A 9 9.35 5.95 -7.72
C ASN A 9 8.87 4.93 -8.75
N GLN A 10 8.66 5.36 -10.00
CA GLN A 10 8.18 4.56 -11.14
C GLN A 10 6.93 3.74 -10.81
N PHE A 11 5.99 4.34 -10.07
CA PHE A 11 4.77 3.69 -9.61
C PHE A 11 3.55 4.21 -10.38
N ARG A 12 2.83 3.35 -11.07
CA ARG A 12 1.64 3.68 -11.88
C ARG A 12 1.95 4.79 -12.88
N ASN A 13 1.32 5.97 -12.72
CA ASN A 13 1.55 7.15 -13.56
C ASN A 13 2.68 8.05 -13.03
N TYR A 14 3.17 7.79 -11.80
CA TYR A 14 4.20 8.60 -11.20
C TYR A 14 5.60 8.15 -11.61
N GLU A 15 6.39 9.08 -12.08
CA GLU A 15 7.84 8.90 -12.18
C GLU A 15 8.48 9.02 -10.81
N ASN A 16 8.20 10.15 -10.16
CA ASN A 16 8.58 10.43 -8.77
C ASN A 16 7.44 11.22 -8.11
N LEU A 17 7.12 10.86 -6.88
CA LEU A 17 6.20 11.58 -6.04
C LEU A 17 6.73 11.56 -4.61
N ASN A 18 6.67 12.69 -3.92
CA ASN A 18 6.94 12.78 -2.49
C ASN A 18 5.81 13.58 -1.85
N LEU A 19 5.11 12.97 -0.89
CA LEU A 19 4.04 13.59 -0.13
C LEU A 19 4.36 13.51 1.36
N GLN A 20 4.11 14.62 2.05
CA GLN A 20 4.11 14.70 3.50
C GLN A 20 2.65 14.78 3.97
N PHE A 21 2.35 14.15 5.09
CA PHE A 21 1.02 14.12 5.67
C PHE A 21 1.03 14.70 7.08
N ASP A 22 -0.03 15.40 7.42
CA ASP A 22 -0.29 15.83 8.79
C ASP A 22 -0.93 14.74 9.63
N ASN A 23 -0.78 14.85 10.94
CA ASN A 23 -1.48 13.98 11.88
C ASN A 23 -2.95 14.40 11.98
N GLY A 24 -3.78 13.87 11.10
CA GLY A 24 -5.20 14.19 11.04
C GLY A 24 -5.78 13.92 9.66
N THR A 25 -6.71 14.75 9.23
CA THR A 25 -7.35 14.60 7.93
C THR A 25 -6.49 15.21 6.83
N ASN A 26 -6.13 14.39 5.85
CA ASN A 26 -5.44 14.82 4.64
C ASN A 26 -6.39 14.66 3.45
N ILE A 27 -6.52 15.69 2.61
CA ILE A 27 -7.41 15.68 1.46
C ILE A 27 -6.59 15.72 0.18
N LEU A 28 -6.73 14.67 -0.64
CA LEU A 28 -6.17 14.62 -1.99
C LEU A 28 -7.23 15.11 -2.98
N TYR A 29 -7.01 16.26 -3.59
CA TYR A 29 -7.93 16.85 -4.57
C TYR A 29 -7.23 17.13 -5.90
N GLY A 30 -8.00 17.32 -6.94
CA GLY A 30 -7.51 17.58 -8.31
C GLY A 30 -8.39 16.86 -9.34
N ASP A 31 -8.07 17.04 -10.61
CA ASP A 31 -8.82 16.47 -11.73
C ASP A 31 -8.78 14.92 -11.74
N ASN A 32 -9.71 14.33 -12.48
CA ASN A 32 -9.71 12.89 -12.67
C ASN A 32 -8.46 12.43 -13.45
N ALA A 33 -8.07 11.18 -13.22
CA ALA A 33 -6.88 10.56 -13.83
C ALA A 33 -5.52 11.16 -13.41
N GLN A 34 -5.45 12.09 -12.46
CA GLN A 34 -4.19 12.65 -11.95
C GLN A 34 -3.43 11.71 -10.99
N GLY A 35 -4.00 10.56 -10.65
CA GLY A 35 -3.31 9.55 -9.85
C GLY A 35 -3.67 9.51 -8.36
N LYS A 36 -4.65 10.30 -7.88
CA LYS A 36 -5.08 10.30 -6.46
C LYS A 36 -5.33 8.90 -5.91
N THR A 37 -6.03 8.07 -6.66
CA THR A 37 -6.30 6.67 -6.28
C THR A 37 -5.02 5.83 -6.28
N ASN A 38 -4.02 6.17 -7.09
CA ASN A 38 -2.74 5.46 -7.09
C ASN A 38 -1.92 5.74 -5.83
N VAL A 39 -2.06 6.93 -5.22
CA VAL A 39 -1.48 7.22 -3.89
C VAL A 39 -2.14 6.34 -2.82
N LEU A 40 -3.48 6.25 -2.81
CA LEU A 40 -4.21 5.38 -1.90
C LEU A 40 -3.84 3.91 -2.10
N GLU A 41 -3.66 3.48 -3.34
CA GLU A 41 -3.18 2.14 -3.66
C GLU A 41 -1.79 1.88 -3.07
N ALA A 42 -0.86 2.82 -3.19
CA ALA A 42 0.48 2.71 -2.62
C ALA A 42 0.44 2.63 -1.09
N VAL A 43 -0.40 3.44 -0.43
CA VAL A 43 -0.63 3.34 1.01
C VAL A 43 -1.15 1.95 1.39
N CYS A 44 -2.15 1.43 0.66
CA CYS A 44 -2.71 0.10 0.89
C CYS A 44 -1.63 -0.99 0.74
N VAL A 45 -0.81 -0.92 -0.31
CA VAL A 45 0.30 -1.86 -0.54
C VAL A 45 1.31 -1.79 0.61
N SER A 46 1.58 -0.60 1.15
CA SER A 46 2.51 -0.41 2.27
C SER A 46 2.06 -1.08 3.57
N GLY A 47 0.76 -1.24 3.80
CA GLY A 47 0.25 -1.91 5.01
C GLY A 47 -0.12 -3.38 4.80
N THR A 48 -0.58 -3.75 3.60
CA THR A 48 -1.15 -5.07 3.33
C THR A 48 -0.34 -5.91 2.35
N THR A 49 0.72 -5.33 1.76
CA THR A 49 1.53 -5.92 0.68
C THR A 49 0.78 -6.17 -0.63
N LYS A 50 -0.50 -5.84 -0.72
CA LYS A 50 -1.37 -6.11 -1.87
C LYS A 50 -2.10 -4.85 -2.33
N SER A 51 -2.38 -4.76 -3.61
CA SER A 51 -3.27 -3.75 -4.16
C SER A 51 -4.72 -4.05 -3.77
N HIS A 52 -5.46 -3.06 -3.29
CA HIS A 52 -6.90 -3.17 -3.04
C HIS A 52 -7.69 -3.38 -4.35
N ARG A 53 -7.13 -2.98 -5.48
CA ARG A 53 -7.72 -3.17 -6.82
C ARG A 53 -7.48 -4.56 -7.39
N GLY A 54 -6.79 -5.45 -6.66
CA GLY A 54 -6.43 -6.79 -7.12
C GLY A 54 -5.31 -6.83 -8.17
N SER A 55 -4.64 -5.70 -8.41
CA SER A 55 -3.54 -5.62 -9.38
C SER A 55 -2.35 -6.49 -8.97
N LYS A 56 -1.72 -7.12 -9.96
CA LYS A 56 -0.44 -7.80 -9.76
C LYS A 56 0.69 -6.79 -9.60
N ASP A 57 1.77 -7.18 -8.91
CA ASP A 57 2.92 -6.30 -8.65
C ASP A 57 3.45 -5.63 -9.93
N LYS A 58 3.58 -6.39 -11.03
CA LYS A 58 4.05 -5.89 -12.32
C LYS A 58 3.15 -4.82 -12.96
N GLU A 59 1.85 -4.79 -12.59
CA GLU A 59 0.88 -3.83 -13.10
C GLU A 59 0.93 -2.50 -12.35
N MET A 60 1.54 -2.49 -11.18
CA MET A 60 1.78 -1.28 -10.38
C MET A 60 3.07 -0.56 -10.79
N ILE A 61 3.98 -1.25 -11.50
CA ILE A 61 5.17 -0.64 -12.08
C ILE A 61 4.75 0.26 -13.23
N ARG A 62 5.33 1.47 -13.30
CA ARG A 62 5.06 2.42 -14.39
C ARG A 62 5.31 1.77 -15.75
N PHE A 63 4.45 2.09 -16.70
CA PHE A 63 4.57 1.58 -18.07
C PHE A 63 5.96 1.89 -18.66
N GLY A 64 6.58 0.89 -19.26
CA GLY A 64 7.94 1.00 -19.84
C GLY A 64 9.08 0.82 -18.83
N MET A 65 8.80 0.70 -17.52
CA MET A 65 9.82 0.53 -16.49
C MET A 65 9.93 -0.93 -16.01
N GLU A 66 11.10 -1.31 -15.51
CA GLU A 66 11.39 -2.66 -15.03
C GLU A 66 11.18 -2.83 -13.53
N GLU A 67 11.20 -1.72 -12.80
CA GLU A 67 11.08 -1.74 -11.34
C GLU A 67 10.36 -0.50 -10.82
N SER A 68 9.85 -0.60 -9.59
CA SER A 68 9.17 0.47 -8.86
C SER A 68 9.52 0.37 -7.39
N HIS A 69 9.52 1.51 -6.70
CA HIS A 69 9.79 1.58 -5.28
C HIS A 69 8.74 2.43 -4.56
N ILE A 70 8.25 1.92 -3.44
CA ILE A 70 7.41 2.63 -2.50
C ILE A 70 8.18 2.72 -1.19
N LYS A 71 8.33 3.93 -0.65
CA LYS A 71 8.85 4.16 0.69
C LYS A 71 7.81 4.91 1.50
N THR A 72 7.41 4.35 2.63
CA THR A 72 6.41 4.93 3.53
C THR A 72 7.00 5.08 4.92
N VAL A 73 6.90 6.28 5.50
CA VAL A 73 7.31 6.52 6.88
C VAL A 73 6.05 6.62 7.74
N VAL A 74 5.99 5.79 8.76
CA VAL A 74 4.86 5.65 9.69
C VAL A 74 5.32 6.01 11.10
N GLU A 75 4.56 6.84 11.80
CA GLU A 75 4.74 7.04 13.23
C GLU A 75 3.72 6.20 14.02
N LYS A 76 4.21 5.38 14.94
CA LYS A 76 3.42 4.53 15.82
C LYS A 76 4.02 4.52 17.23
N LYS A 77 3.24 4.92 18.24
CA LYS A 77 3.68 4.97 19.64
C LYS A 77 4.99 5.74 19.82
N ASN A 78 5.12 6.91 19.18
CA ASN A 78 6.31 7.78 19.18
C ASN A 78 7.57 7.14 18.58
N MET A 79 7.44 6.07 17.81
CA MET A 79 8.51 5.46 17.03
C MET A 79 8.23 5.58 15.55
N GLU A 80 9.28 5.81 14.77
CA GLU A 80 9.18 5.84 13.31
C GLU A 80 9.54 4.47 12.73
N TYR A 81 8.74 4.06 11.76
CA TYR A 81 8.97 2.88 10.95
C TYR A 81 9.04 3.28 9.49
N GLN A 82 10.14 2.97 8.84
CA GLN A 82 10.28 3.11 7.40
C GLN A 82 9.95 1.77 6.76
N ILE A 83 8.97 1.76 5.88
CA ILE A 83 8.56 0.60 5.08
C ILE A 83 9.03 0.85 3.66
N ASP A 84 9.84 -0.06 3.12
CA ASP A 84 10.33 -0.04 1.75
C ASP A 84 9.78 -1.25 1.00
N ILE A 85 9.13 -1.02 -0.14
CA ILE A 85 8.63 -2.08 -1.02
C ILE A 85 9.23 -1.87 -2.41
N HIS A 86 10.03 -2.83 -2.84
CA HIS A 86 10.68 -2.82 -4.13
C HIS A 86 10.07 -3.88 -5.03
N MET A 87 9.44 -3.47 -6.11
CA MET A 87 8.80 -4.32 -7.09
C MET A 87 9.64 -4.40 -8.36
N LYS A 88 9.78 -5.62 -8.91
CA LYS A 88 10.46 -5.91 -10.18
C LYS A 88 9.56 -6.77 -11.05
N ARG A 89 9.60 -6.54 -12.40
CA ARG A 89 8.72 -7.24 -13.34
C ARG A 89 8.84 -8.76 -13.28
N HIS A 90 10.06 -9.25 -13.10
CA HIS A 90 10.39 -10.67 -13.24
C HIS A 90 10.89 -11.31 -11.94
N LYS A 91 10.72 -10.62 -10.81
CA LYS A 91 11.13 -11.13 -9.49
C LYS A 91 10.04 -10.90 -8.45
N THR A 92 10.09 -11.69 -7.40
CA THR A 92 9.28 -11.45 -6.20
C THR A 92 9.65 -10.10 -5.60
N LYS A 93 8.66 -9.33 -5.15
CA LYS A 93 8.90 -8.06 -4.49
C LYS A 93 9.72 -8.23 -3.22
N GLY A 94 10.63 -7.30 -2.98
CA GLY A 94 11.36 -7.15 -1.73
C GLY A 94 10.60 -6.23 -0.78
N ILE A 95 10.59 -6.57 0.50
CA ILE A 95 10.01 -5.74 1.56
C ILE A 95 11.06 -5.57 2.64
N ALA A 96 11.26 -4.36 3.12
CA ALA A 96 12.13 -4.06 4.25
C ALA A 96 11.43 -3.12 5.24
N VAL A 97 11.76 -3.25 6.51
CA VAL A 97 11.34 -2.33 7.58
C VAL A 97 12.58 -1.82 8.28
N ASN A 98 12.71 -0.49 8.36
CA ASN A 98 13.91 0.18 8.89
C ASN A 98 15.20 -0.34 8.22
N LYS A 99 15.15 -0.53 6.89
CA LYS A 99 16.24 -1.07 6.05
C LYS A 99 16.58 -2.55 6.32
N ILE A 100 15.84 -3.25 7.17
CA ILE A 100 16.01 -4.67 7.44
C ILE A 100 15.05 -5.46 6.55
N PRO A 101 15.55 -6.29 5.60
CA PRO A 101 14.71 -7.09 4.74
C PRO A 101 13.87 -8.10 5.53
N LEU A 102 12.59 -8.18 5.20
CA LEU A 102 11.68 -9.17 5.78
C LEU A 102 11.79 -10.49 5.03
N LYS A 103 11.77 -11.59 5.77
CA LYS A 103 11.78 -12.95 5.18
C LYS A 103 10.40 -13.35 4.67
N LYS A 104 9.36 -12.88 5.32
CA LYS A 104 7.95 -13.15 4.98
C LYS A 104 7.17 -11.85 4.93
N ALA A 105 6.30 -11.72 3.94
CA ALA A 105 5.40 -10.57 3.82
C ALA A 105 4.47 -10.40 5.04
N SER A 106 4.15 -11.48 5.74
CA SER A 106 3.33 -11.46 6.96
C SER A 106 3.98 -10.70 8.13
N GLU A 107 5.30 -10.54 8.12
CA GLU A 107 6.00 -9.76 9.17
C GLU A 107 5.70 -8.25 9.09
N LEU A 108 5.17 -7.78 7.94
CA LEU A 108 4.75 -6.40 7.77
C LEU A 108 3.45 -6.08 8.52
N PHE A 109 2.55 -7.06 8.67
CA PHE A 109 1.26 -6.83 9.29
C PHE A 109 1.39 -6.30 10.72
N GLY A 110 0.51 -5.37 11.08
CA GLY A 110 0.49 -4.71 12.38
C GLY A 110 1.51 -3.57 12.54
N ILE A 111 2.39 -3.29 11.56
CA ILE A 111 3.22 -2.08 11.56
C ILE A 111 2.35 -0.88 11.12
N LEU A 112 1.65 -1.02 10.02
CA LEU A 112 0.66 -0.06 9.52
C LEU A 112 -0.68 -0.78 9.33
N ASN A 113 -1.65 -0.46 10.17
CA ASN A 113 -3.02 -0.95 10.01
C ASN A 113 -3.81 0.04 9.17
N ILE A 114 -4.56 -0.48 8.21
CA ILE A 114 -5.28 0.31 7.22
C ILE A 114 -6.75 -0.11 7.20
N VAL A 115 -7.63 0.86 7.26
CA VAL A 115 -9.03 0.71 6.90
C VAL A 115 -9.25 1.50 5.62
N LEU A 116 -9.53 0.81 4.53
CA LEU A 116 -9.83 1.41 3.24
C LEU A 116 -11.32 1.28 2.97
N PHE A 117 -11.94 2.37 2.53
CA PHE A 117 -13.28 2.37 1.99
C PHE A 117 -13.24 2.83 0.53
N SER A 118 -13.70 2.00 -0.36
CA SER A 118 -13.73 2.28 -1.80
C SER A 118 -15.06 1.83 -2.42
N PRO A 119 -15.48 2.40 -3.56
CA PRO A 119 -16.68 1.94 -4.26
C PRO A 119 -16.62 0.45 -4.64
N GLU A 120 -15.42 -0.11 -4.83
CA GLU A 120 -15.19 -1.52 -5.13
C GLU A 120 -15.57 -2.44 -3.95
N ASP A 121 -15.62 -1.93 -2.72
CA ASP A 121 -16.00 -2.71 -1.53
C ASP A 121 -17.46 -3.16 -1.58
N LEU A 122 -18.30 -2.52 -2.38
CA LEU A 122 -19.65 -2.99 -2.69
C LEU A 122 -19.65 -4.39 -3.36
N ASN A 123 -18.53 -4.80 -3.92
CA ASN A 123 -18.36 -6.14 -4.47
C ASN A 123 -18.43 -7.25 -3.40
N ILE A 124 -18.15 -6.92 -2.13
CA ILE A 124 -18.33 -7.85 -1.00
C ILE A 124 -19.80 -8.31 -0.89
N ILE A 125 -20.74 -7.42 -1.24
CA ILE A 125 -22.17 -7.73 -1.24
C ILE A 125 -22.57 -8.44 -2.53
N LYS A 126 -22.05 -7.98 -3.68
CA LYS A 126 -22.43 -8.47 -5.02
C LYS A 126 -21.77 -9.80 -5.38
N ASN A 127 -20.54 -10.01 -4.93
CA ASN A 127 -19.75 -11.20 -5.26
C ASN A 127 -19.99 -12.33 -4.24
N GLY A 128 -19.49 -13.52 -4.58
CA GLY A 128 -19.69 -14.75 -3.81
C GLY A 128 -18.96 -14.80 -2.47
N PRO A 129 -19.13 -15.90 -1.70
CA PRO A 129 -18.56 -16.07 -0.35
C PRO A 129 -17.02 -15.98 -0.28
N SER A 130 -16.31 -16.22 -1.38
CA SER A 130 -14.84 -16.14 -1.46
C SER A 130 -14.32 -14.73 -1.18
N GLU A 131 -14.98 -13.69 -1.70
CA GLU A 131 -14.60 -12.30 -1.48
C GLU A 131 -14.82 -11.90 -0.02
N ARG A 132 -15.93 -12.32 0.59
CA ARG A 132 -16.22 -12.08 2.01
C ARG A 132 -15.20 -12.74 2.93
N ARG A 133 -14.80 -13.99 2.65
CA ARG A 133 -13.75 -14.68 3.41
C ARG A 133 -12.42 -13.96 3.28
N ARG A 134 -12.03 -13.62 2.05
CA ARG A 134 -10.77 -12.89 1.79
C ARG A 134 -10.71 -11.54 2.50
N PHE A 135 -11.84 -10.82 2.56
CA PHE A 135 -11.94 -9.58 3.32
C PHE A 135 -11.72 -9.83 4.81
N LEU A 136 -12.47 -10.77 5.41
CA LEU A 136 -12.35 -11.11 6.83
C LEU A 136 -10.93 -11.58 7.19
N ASP A 137 -10.33 -12.43 6.39
CA ASP A 137 -8.95 -12.90 6.59
C ASP A 137 -7.97 -11.73 6.57
N SER A 138 -8.15 -10.77 5.67
CA SER A 138 -7.30 -9.58 5.59
C SER A 138 -7.41 -8.69 6.84
N GLU A 139 -8.63 -8.48 7.34
CA GLU A 139 -8.87 -7.68 8.54
C GLU A 139 -8.32 -8.37 9.79
N LEU A 140 -8.56 -9.67 9.94
CA LEU A 140 -8.04 -10.44 11.07
C LEU A 140 -6.51 -10.44 11.12
N CYS A 141 -5.83 -10.58 9.98
CA CYS A 141 -4.36 -10.51 9.91
C CYS A 141 -3.77 -9.16 10.35
N GLN A 142 -4.55 -8.08 10.34
CA GLN A 142 -4.11 -6.78 10.83
C GLN A 142 -4.29 -6.64 12.35
N LEU A 143 -5.22 -7.38 12.95
CA LEU A 143 -5.57 -7.29 14.36
C LEU A 143 -4.72 -8.23 15.23
N ASP A 144 -4.45 -9.42 14.72
CA ASP A 144 -3.73 -10.47 15.46
C ASP A 144 -2.57 -11.03 14.62
N LYS A 145 -1.39 -11.17 15.24
CA LYS A 145 -0.14 -11.61 14.60
C LYS A 145 0.17 -13.04 14.97
#